data_138beed56e83e8533761ad7634654e82
#
_entry.id   138beed56e83e8533761ad7634654e82
#
_cell.length_a   1.000
_cell.length_b   1.000
_cell.length_c   1.000
_cell.angle_alpha   90.00
_cell.angle_beta   90.00
_cell.angle_gamma   90.00
#
_symmetry.space_group_name_H-M   'P 1'
#
loop_
_entity.id
_entity.type
_entity.pdbx_description
1 polymer ?
#
loop_
_entity_poly.entity_id
_entity_poly.type
_entity_poly.pdbx_seq_one_letter_code
_entity_poly.pdbx_strand_id
1 'polypeptide(L)'
;MILLLSAMPEEIAALRPGLTSSELQFGAGREFALGAIDAQPVVLAFSRWGKVAAAATAAHALSRYPIQAVVFTGIAGALKQDLKIGDLVLADRLFQHDLDARPFFAPTEVPLLGLSALPACATLAGRLEAAYGRWAEAEQQAGRAAPTLHRGAIATGDQVIG
;
A
#
# COMPACT_ATOMS: atom_id res chain seq x y z
N MET A 1 -9.53 0.98 -13.14
CA MET A 1 -9.82 1.15 -11.70
C MET A 1 -8.51 1.17 -10.91
N ILE A 2 -8.50 1.68 -9.69
CA ILE A 2 -7.38 1.56 -8.75
C ILE A 2 -7.78 0.56 -7.65
N LEU A 3 -6.92 -0.41 -7.36
CA LEU A 3 -7.06 -1.25 -6.18
C LEU A 3 -6.39 -0.54 -4.99
N LEU A 4 -7.19 -0.21 -3.97
CA LEU A 4 -6.72 0.28 -2.68
C LEU A 4 -6.73 -0.91 -1.71
N LEU A 5 -5.55 -1.33 -1.30
CA LEU A 5 -5.33 -2.53 -0.51
C LEU A 5 -4.72 -2.18 0.84
N SER A 6 -5.15 -2.84 1.89
CA SER A 6 -4.58 -2.72 3.23
C SER A 6 -4.46 -4.09 3.91
N ALA A 7 -3.70 -4.17 4.97
CA ALA A 7 -3.56 -5.39 5.76
C ALA A 7 -4.64 -5.54 6.84
N MET A 8 -5.26 -4.42 7.25
CA MET A 8 -6.29 -4.38 8.30
C MET A 8 -7.48 -3.52 7.87
N PRO A 9 -8.71 -3.82 8.33
CA PRO A 9 -9.89 -3.03 8.03
C PRO A 9 -9.78 -1.57 8.48
N GLU A 10 -9.13 -1.32 9.61
CA GLU A 10 -8.96 0.01 10.21
C GLU A 10 -8.15 0.94 9.32
N GLU A 11 -7.20 0.41 8.55
CA GLU A 11 -6.33 1.19 7.67
C GLU A 11 -7.05 1.80 6.47
N ILE A 12 -8.16 1.22 6.05
CA ILE A 12 -9.01 1.74 4.97
C ILE A 12 -10.38 2.21 5.43
N ALA A 13 -10.68 2.11 6.73
CA ALA A 13 -11.98 2.51 7.27
C ALA A 13 -12.33 3.96 6.94
N ALA A 14 -11.36 4.87 6.98
CA ALA A 14 -11.56 6.28 6.66
C ALA A 14 -11.87 6.54 5.17
N LEU A 15 -11.57 5.60 4.28
CA LEU A 15 -11.86 5.72 2.85
C LEU A 15 -13.27 5.28 2.48
N ARG A 16 -13.88 4.40 3.28
CA ARG A 16 -15.23 3.84 3.02
C ARG A 16 -16.34 4.91 2.93
N PRO A 17 -16.40 5.93 3.80
CA PRO A 17 -17.43 6.98 3.69
C PRO A 17 -17.38 7.79 2.40
N GLY A 18 -16.18 7.92 1.80
CA GLY A 18 -15.99 8.59 0.52
C GLY A 18 -16.35 7.74 -0.71
N LEU A 19 -16.66 6.46 -0.51
CA LEU A 19 -16.97 5.56 -1.61
C LEU A 19 -18.43 5.74 -2.04
N THR A 20 -18.63 6.27 -3.24
CA THR A 20 -19.94 6.46 -3.85
C THR A 20 -20.32 5.26 -4.73
N SER A 21 -21.63 4.99 -4.86
CA SER A 21 -22.17 3.89 -5.69
C SER A 21 -21.52 2.53 -5.36
N SER A 22 -21.35 2.24 -4.07
CA SER A 22 -20.59 1.06 -3.64
C SER A 22 -21.41 -0.22 -3.79
N GLU A 23 -20.75 -1.22 -4.38
CA GLU A 23 -21.22 -2.60 -4.48
C GLU A 23 -20.25 -3.51 -3.74
N LEU A 24 -20.73 -4.43 -2.93
CA LEU A 24 -19.94 -5.44 -2.26
C LEU A 24 -19.92 -6.73 -3.07
N GLN A 25 -18.74 -7.19 -3.38
CA GLN A 25 -18.51 -8.48 -4.02
C GLN A 25 -17.60 -9.36 -3.14
N PHE A 26 -17.80 -10.66 -3.22
CA PHE A 26 -17.04 -11.64 -2.44
C PHE A 26 -16.27 -12.58 -3.37
N GLY A 27 -15.04 -12.86 -3.03
CA GLY A 27 -14.20 -13.78 -3.79
C GLY A 27 -12.92 -14.13 -3.03
N ALA A 28 -12.40 -15.32 -3.24
CA ALA A 28 -11.19 -15.82 -2.56
C ALA A 28 -11.21 -15.63 -1.02
N GLY A 29 -12.40 -15.70 -0.39
CA GLY A 29 -12.57 -15.46 1.04
C GLY A 29 -12.36 -14.00 1.48
N ARG A 30 -12.50 -13.03 0.56
CA ARG A 30 -12.34 -11.58 0.77
C ARG A 30 -13.58 -10.82 0.34
N GLU A 31 -13.77 -9.66 0.96
CA GLU A 31 -14.73 -8.64 0.54
C GLU A 31 -14.01 -7.62 -0.35
N PHE A 32 -14.64 -7.27 -1.45
CA PHE A 32 -14.21 -6.21 -2.37
C PHE A 32 -15.33 -5.19 -2.47
N ALA A 33 -15.07 -3.96 -2.02
CA ALA A 33 -16.01 -2.86 -2.16
C ALA A 33 -15.66 -2.06 -3.44
N LEU A 34 -16.52 -2.18 -4.45
CA LEU A 34 -16.38 -1.47 -5.71
C LEU A 34 -17.16 -0.15 -5.64
N GLY A 35 -16.60 0.90 -6.20
CA GLY A 35 -17.27 2.21 -6.25
C GLY A 35 -16.36 3.27 -6.85
N ALA A 36 -16.60 4.52 -6.47
CA ALA A 36 -15.76 5.63 -6.89
C ALA A 36 -15.46 6.56 -5.71
N ILE A 37 -14.25 7.11 -5.68
CA ILE A 37 -13.84 8.21 -4.80
C ILE A 37 -13.49 9.39 -5.72
N ASP A 38 -14.15 10.54 -5.55
CA ASP A 38 -14.00 11.71 -6.41
C ASP A 38 -14.06 11.37 -7.90
N ALA A 39 -15.08 10.59 -8.30
CA ALA A 39 -15.28 10.07 -9.65
C ALA A 39 -14.20 9.10 -10.16
N GLN A 40 -13.14 8.80 -9.39
CA GLN A 40 -12.15 7.79 -9.73
C GLN A 40 -12.67 6.40 -9.36
N PRO A 41 -12.86 5.48 -10.32
CA PRO A 41 -13.27 4.11 -10.01
C PRO A 41 -12.21 3.38 -9.19
N VAL A 42 -12.64 2.81 -8.06
CA VAL A 42 -11.76 2.10 -7.12
C VAL A 42 -12.35 0.75 -6.70
N VAL A 43 -11.48 -0.11 -6.25
CA VAL A 43 -11.81 -1.32 -5.48
C VAL A 43 -11.09 -1.20 -4.14
N LEU A 44 -11.84 -1.22 -3.04
CA LEU A 44 -11.27 -1.30 -1.70
C LEU A 44 -11.27 -2.75 -1.25
N ALA A 45 -10.15 -3.25 -0.76
CA ALA A 45 -10.05 -4.58 -0.19
C ALA A 45 -9.05 -4.61 0.95
N PHE A 46 -9.35 -5.40 1.99
CA PHE A 46 -8.34 -5.72 2.99
C PHE A 46 -7.82 -7.14 2.78
N SER A 47 -6.50 -7.28 2.75
CA SER A 47 -5.83 -8.53 2.37
C SER A 47 -5.74 -9.55 3.50
N ARG A 48 -5.85 -9.10 4.75
CA ARG A 48 -5.32 -9.77 5.94
C ARG A 48 -3.80 -9.72 5.99
N TRP A 49 -3.22 -10.18 7.10
CA TRP A 49 -1.78 -10.14 7.33
C TRP A 49 -1.04 -11.23 6.54
N GLY A 50 0.20 -10.93 6.20
CA GLY A 50 1.13 -11.84 5.58
C GLY A 50 1.18 -11.77 4.06
N LYS A 51 2.33 -12.13 3.52
CA LYS A 51 2.66 -12.05 2.09
C LYS A 51 1.72 -12.88 1.23
N VAL A 52 1.40 -14.09 1.67
CA VAL A 52 0.50 -15.00 0.95
C VAL A 52 -0.92 -14.42 0.86
N ALA A 53 -1.43 -13.87 1.97
CA ALA A 53 -2.75 -13.26 2.01
C ALA A 53 -2.82 -12.03 1.10
N ALA A 54 -1.80 -11.18 1.12
CA ALA A 54 -1.69 -10.00 0.26
C ALA A 54 -1.64 -10.40 -1.23
N ALA A 55 -0.78 -11.37 -1.58
CA ALA A 55 -0.64 -11.87 -2.94
C ALA A 55 -1.92 -12.48 -3.48
N ALA A 56 -2.60 -13.34 -2.70
CA ALA A 56 -3.85 -13.98 -3.09
C ALA A 56 -4.96 -12.95 -3.32
N THR A 57 -5.05 -11.92 -2.46
CA THR A 57 -6.05 -10.86 -2.60
C THR A 57 -5.78 -10.00 -3.82
N ALA A 58 -4.54 -9.57 -4.02
CA ALA A 58 -4.15 -8.78 -5.17
C ALA A 58 -4.34 -9.55 -6.49
N ALA A 59 -3.91 -10.81 -6.56
CA ALA A 59 -4.07 -11.65 -7.74
C ALA A 59 -5.54 -11.86 -8.10
N HIS A 60 -6.42 -12.11 -7.12
CA HIS A 60 -7.85 -12.22 -7.35
C HIS A 60 -8.42 -10.91 -7.91
N ALA A 61 -8.10 -9.77 -7.31
CA ALA A 61 -8.57 -8.47 -7.79
C ALA A 61 -8.10 -8.17 -9.21
N LEU A 62 -6.81 -8.40 -9.50
CA LEU A 62 -6.22 -8.17 -10.83
C LEU A 62 -6.81 -9.07 -11.91
N SER A 63 -7.21 -10.29 -11.58
CA SER A 63 -7.86 -11.20 -12.53
C SER A 63 -9.34 -10.90 -12.76
N ARG A 64 -10.01 -10.28 -11.79
CA ARG A 64 -11.46 -10.10 -11.77
C ARG A 64 -11.89 -8.71 -12.24
N TYR A 65 -11.09 -7.68 -11.99
CA TYR A 65 -11.43 -6.29 -12.24
C TYR A 65 -10.40 -5.62 -13.16
N PRO A 66 -10.78 -4.60 -13.94
CA PRO A 66 -9.86 -3.87 -14.83
C PRO A 66 -8.96 -2.91 -14.03
N ILE A 67 -8.13 -3.47 -13.15
CA ILE A 67 -7.19 -2.74 -12.31
C ILE A 67 -6.02 -2.24 -13.14
N GLN A 68 -5.73 -0.95 -13.05
CA GLN A 68 -4.60 -0.27 -13.72
C GLN A 68 -3.48 0.09 -12.76
N ALA A 69 -3.78 0.18 -11.47
CA ALA A 69 -2.82 0.50 -10.43
C ALA A 69 -3.23 -0.14 -9.11
N VAL A 70 -2.23 -0.50 -8.31
CA VAL A 70 -2.41 -0.98 -6.94
C VAL A 70 -1.74 0.02 -6.01
N VAL A 71 -2.46 0.50 -5.03
CA VAL A 71 -1.96 1.32 -3.93
C VAL A 71 -2.17 0.54 -2.64
N PHE A 72 -1.08 0.18 -1.98
CA PHE A 72 -1.14 -0.39 -0.64
C PHE A 72 -1.00 0.75 0.37
N THR A 73 -1.91 0.83 1.32
CA THR A 73 -1.87 1.80 2.42
C THR A 73 -2.01 1.09 3.75
N GLY A 74 -1.25 1.52 4.74
CA GLY A 74 -1.28 0.89 6.05
C GLY A 74 -0.26 1.48 7.01
N ILE A 75 -0.17 0.86 8.18
CA ILE A 75 0.75 1.22 9.25
C ILE A 75 2.05 0.43 9.08
N ALA A 76 3.19 1.06 9.35
CA ALA A 76 4.49 0.41 9.37
C ALA A 76 5.29 0.83 10.61
N GLY A 77 6.08 -0.08 11.15
CA GLY A 77 7.07 0.23 12.19
C GLY A 77 8.23 1.03 11.62
N ALA A 78 8.66 2.08 12.32
CA ALA A 78 9.80 2.88 11.92
C ALA A 78 11.11 2.14 12.24
N LEU A 79 11.94 1.90 11.21
CA LEU A 79 13.29 1.35 11.37
C LEU A 79 14.36 2.44 11.46
N LYS A 80 14.05 3.66 11.02
CA LYS A 80 14.92 4.82 11.14
C LYS A 80 14.57 5.63 12.39
N GLN A 81 15.60 6.13 13.08
CA GLN A 81 15.44 6.89 14.33
C GLN A 81 14.87 8.31 14.11
N ASP A 82 14.96 8.86 12.92
CA ASP A 82 14.46 10.20 12.55
C ASP A 82 12.97 10.23 12.20
N LEU A 83 12.33 9.07 12.04
CA LEU A 83 10.90 8.97 11.79
C LEU A 83 10.11 9.10 13.11
N LYS A 84 9.00 9.84 13.03
CA LYS A 84 8.09 10.07 14.16
C LYS A 84 6.75 9.37 13.91
N ILE A 85 6.05 9.05 14.99
CA ILE A 85 4.68 8.55 14.89
C ILE A 85 3.81 9.58 14.17
N GLY A 86 3.10 9.12 13.14
CA GLY A 86 2.27 9.97 12.29
C GLY A 86 2.94 10.43 11.00
N ASP A 87 4.27 10.30 10.87
CA ASP A 87 4.93 10.57 9.59
C ASP A 87 4.43 9.63 8.48
N LEU A 88 4.45 10.11 7.26
CA LEU A 88 4.09 9.34 6.06
C LEU A 88 5.35 8.86 5.34
N VAL A 89 5.38 7.61 4.94
CA VAL A 89 6.46 7.06 4.12
C VAL A 89 5.89 6.62 2.77
N LEU A 90 6.34 7.27 1.70
CA LEU A 90 6.05 6.87 0.34
C LEU A 90 7.18 5.97 -0.17
N ALA A 91 6.83 4.72 -0.48
CA ALA A 91 7.82 3.75 -0.94
C ALA A 91 8.46 4.16 -2.27
N ASP A 92 9.79 4.10 -2.35
CA ASP A 92 10.54 4.10 -3.60
C ASP A 92 10.90 2.67 -4.04
N ARG A 93 11.00 1.75 -3.08
CA ARG A 93 11.26 0.32 -3.28
C ARG A 93 10.70 -0.51 -2.13
N LEU A 94 10.44 -1.76 -2.43
CA LEU A 94 9.86 -2.74 -1.52
C LEU A 94 10.75 -3.97 -1.47
N PHE A 95 10.96 -4.58 -0.31
CA PHE A 95 11.69 -5.83 -0.21
C PHE A 95 11.10 -6.75 0.87
N GLN A 96 11.33 -8.04 0.69
CA GLN A 96 10.95 -9.06 1.66
C GLN A 96 12.12 -9.30 2.61
N HIS A 97 12.02 -8.80 3.84
CA HIS A 97 13.13 -8.88 4.81
C HIS A 97 13.41 -10.30 5.31
N ASP A 98 12.43 -11.18 5.25
CA ASP A 98 12.46 -12.55 5.73
C ASP A 98 12.63 -13.59 4.61
N LEU A 99 12.87 -13.15 3.36
CA LEU A 99 13.13 -14.05 2.24
C LEU A 99 14.57 -14.52 2.27
N ASP A 100 14.76 -15.82 2.51
CA ASP A 100 16.06 -16.48 2.52
C ASP A 100 16.00 -17.78 1.71
N ALA A 101 16.61 -17.77 0.55
CA ALA A 101 16.70 -18.91 -0.35
C ALA A 101 18.13 -19.43 -0.52
N ARG A 102 19.00 -19.19 0.48
CA ARG A 102 20.37 -19.72 0.47
C ARG A 102 20.39 -21.25 0.49
N PRO A 103 21.37 -21.91 -0.15
CA PRO A 103 22.56 -21.34 -0.78
C PRO A 103 22.36 -20.91 -2.25
N PHE A 104 21.15 -21.00 -2.81
CA PHE A 104 20.91 -20.79 -4.24
C PHE A 104 20.81 -19.31 -4.62
N PHE A 105 20.32 -18.47 -3.73
CA PHE A 105 20.12 -17.03 -3.94
C PHE A 105 20.60 -16.26 -2.72
N ALA A 106 20.94 -14.99 -2.90
CA ALA A 106 21.29 -14.11 -1.80
C ALA A 106 20.08 -13.83 -0.87
N PRO A 107 20.29 -13.48 0.41
CA PRO A 107 19.20 -13.02 1.27
C PRO A 107 18.41 -11.88 0.63
N THR A 108 17.10 -11.90 0.76
CA THR A 108 16.14 -10.98 0.15
C THR A 108 16.01 -11.01 -1.37
N GLU A 109 16.87 -11.73 -2.08
CA GLU A 109 16.75 -11.89 -3.52
C GLU A 109 15.53 -12.75 -3.87
N VAL A 110 14.67 -12.20 -4.73
CA VAL A 110 13.50 -12.93 -5.24
C VAL A 110 14.00 -13.93 -6.30
N PRO A 111 13.85 -15.24 -6.06
CA PRO A 111 14.36 -16.25 -6.97
C PRO A 111 13.88 -16.03 -8.40
N LEU A 112 14.81 -16.19 -9.35
CA LEU A 112 14.59 -16.06 -10.80
C LEU A 112 14.23 -14.65 -11.31
N LEU A 113 14.06 -13.65 -10.42
CA LEU A 113 13.88 -12.26 -10.81
C LEU A 113 15.22 -11.46 -10.81
N GLY A 114 16.23 -11.92 -10.08
CA GLY A 114 17.50 -11.21 -9.95
C GLY A 114 17.40 -9.86 -9.23
N LEU A 115 16.37 -9.68 -8.42
CA LEU A 115 16.10 -8.45 -7.68
C LEU A 115 15.96 -8.75 -6.19
N SER A 116 16.68 -8.01 -5.37
CA SER A 116 16.51 -8.05 -3.90
C SER A 116 15.53 -6.97 -3.39
N ALA A 117 15.23 -5.98 -4.23
CA ALA A 117 14.23 -4.96 -3.97
C ALA A 117 13.41 -4.69 -5.22
N LEU A 118 12.11 -4.60 -5.07
CA LEU A 118 11.17 -4.30 -6.16
C LEU A 118 10.94 -2.79 -6.19
N PRO A 119 11.19 -2.09 -7.31
CA PRO A 119 10.95 -0.65 -7.41
C PRO A 119 9.45 -0.37 -7.34
N ALA A 120 9.06 0.68 -6.63
CA ALA A 120 7.72 1.23 -6.71
C ALA A 120 7.50 1.95 -8.04
N CYS A 121 6.25 2.09 -8.47
CA CYS A 121 5.92 2.82 -9.70
C CYS A 121 6.24 4.31 -9.52
N ALA A 122 7.30 4.80 -10.18
CA ALA A 122 7.77 6.19 -10.04
C ALA A 122 6.70 7.21 -10.45
N THR A 123 5.93 6.92 -11.51
CA THR A 123 4.85 7.81 -11.97
C THR A 123 3.74 7.93 -10.92
N LEU A 124 3.31 6.81 -10.33
CA LEU A 124 2.28 6.82 -9.30
C LEU A 124 2.79 7.47 -8.01
N ALA A 125 4.02 7.18 -7.62
CA ALA A 125 4.67 7.81 -6.46
C ALA A 125 4.75 9.33 -6.62
N GLY A 126 5.14 9.84 -7.79
CA GLY A 126 5.17 11.28 -8.06
C GLY A 126 3.78 11.93 -8.01
N ARG A 127 2.74 11.23 -8.47
CA ARG A 127 1.35 11.72 -8.35
C ARG A 127 0.87 11.78 -6.89
N LEU A 128 1.20 10.78 -6.08
CA LEU A 128 0.89 10.76 -4.64
C LEU A 128 1.64 11.86 -3.89
N GLU A 129 2.91 12.08 -4.20
CA GLU A 129 3.71 13.15 -3.62
C GLU A 129 3.16 14.54 -3.95
N ALA A 130 2.77 14.78 -5.22
CA ALA A 130 2.12 16.01 -5.61
C ALA A 130 0.74 16.21 -4.95
N ALA A 131 -0.02 15.14 -4.76
CA ALA A 131 -1.29 15.19 -4.03
C ALA A 131 -1.08 15.52 -2.55
N TYR A 132 -0.07 14.90 -1.93
CA TYR A 132 0.32 15.24 -0.55
C TYR A 132 0.70 16.72 -0.43
N GLY A 133 1.51 17.28 -1.36
CA GLY A 133 1.91 18.69 -1.33
C GLY A 133 0.69 19.62 -1.30
N ARG A 134 -0.27 19.42 -2.19
CA ARG A 134 -1.52 20.20 -2.21
C ARG A 134 -2.34 20.09 -0.93
N TRP A 135 -2.43 18.89 -0.38
CA TRP A 135 -3.12 18.67 0.87
C TRP A 135 -2.40 19.33 2.05
N ALA A 136 -1.08 19.20 2.13
CA ALA A 136 -0.28 19.83 3.19
C ALA A 136 -0.38 21.36 3.18
N GLU A 137 -0.38 21.98 1.99
CA GLU A 137 -0.62 23.42 1.83
C GLU A 137 -2.02 23.81 2.34
N ALA A 138 -3.06 23.03 2.03
CA ALA A 138 -4.42 23.29 2.51
C ALA A 138 -4.52 23.13 4.05
N GLU A 139 -3.86 22.15 4.64
CA GLU A 139 -3.79 21.97 6.09
C GLU A 139 -3.10 23.18 6.76
N GLN A 140 -1.99 23.64 6.20
CA GLN A 140 -1.27 24.81 6.70
C GLN A 140 -2.13 26.08 6.63
N GLN A 141 -2.85 26.30 5.53
CA GLN A 141 -3.78 27.44 5.39
C GLN A 141 -4.92 27.37 6.40
N ALA A 142 -5.32 26.17 6.79
CA ALA A 142 -6.33 25.92 7.83
C ALA A 142 -5.75 25.95 9.27
N GLY A 143 -4.47 26.30 9.45
CA GLY A 143 -3.79 26.35 10.75
C GLY A 143 -3.49 24.99 11.35
N ARG A 144 -3.50 23.90 10.55
CA ARG A 144 -3.17 22.54 11.00
C ARG A 144 -1.80 22.11 10.48
N ALA A 145 -1.09 21.33 11.27
CA ALA A 145 0.19 20.74 10.84
C ALA A 145 -0.08 19.47 10.03
N ALA A 146 0.47 19.40 8.83
CA ALA A 146 0.50 18.15 8.08
C ALA A 146 1.64 17.24 8.59
N PRO A 147 1.47 15.89 8.59
CA PRO A 147 2.55 14.94 8.85
C PRO A 147 3.71 15.14 7.87
N THR A 148 4.92 14.83 8.29
CA THR A 148 6.06 14.88 7.36
C THR A 148 5.99 13.72 6.37
N LEU A 149 6.20 14.00 5.08
CA LEU A 149 6.33 12.98 4.04
C LEU A 149 7.81 12.65 3.82
N HIS A 150 8.13 11.38 3.92
CA HIS A 150 9.44 10.82 3.62
C HIS A 150 9.35 9.91 2.38
N ARG A 151 10.46 9.79 1.67
CA ARG A 151 10.64 8.73 0.65
C ARG A 151 11.63 7.70 1.15
N GLY A 152 11.35 6.43 0.91
CA GLY A 152 12.26 5.39 1.36
C GLY A 152 11.79 3.98 1.05
N ALA A 153 12.59 3.02 1.48
CA ALA A 153 12.28 1.62 1.35
C ALA A 153 11.26 1.17 2.39
N ILE A 154 10.33 0.31 1.98
CA ILE A 154 9.44 -0.41 2.90
C ILE A 154 9.79 -1.89 2.87
N ALA A 155 10.02 -2.46 4.04
CA ALA A 155 10.24 -3.89 4.22
C ALA A 155 8.91 -4.58 4.56
N THR A 156 8.67 -5.75 3.99
CA THR A 156 7.54 -6.62 4.32
C THR A 156 8.02 -8.02 4.68
N GLY A 157 7.21 -8.76 5.41
CA GLY A 157 7.50 -10.14 5.79
C GLY A 157 6.30 -10.79 6.48
N ASP A 158 6.46 -12.07 6.81
CA ASP A 158 5.47 -12.82 7.59
C ASP A 158 5.83 -12.81 9.09
N GLN A 159 6.84 -12.03 9.47
CA GLN A 159 7.27 -11.83 10.84
C GLN A 159 7.11 -10.37 11.24
N VAL A 160 6.55 -10.13 12.42
CA VAL A 160 6.51 -8.81 13.04
C VAL A 160 7.87 -8.54 13.67
N ILE A 161 8.50 -7.43 13.31
CA ILE A 161 9.74 -6.96 13.92
C ILE A 161 9.35 -5.97 15.02
N GLY A 162 9.71 -6.29 16.27
CA GLY A 162 9.49 -5.48 17.45
C GLY A 162 10.79 -4.91 18.01
#